data_b3ac1789062ce7e07333dbe6895cc7d3
#
_entry.id   b3ac1789062ce7e07333dbe6895cc7d3
#
_cell.length_a   1.000
_cell.length_b   1.000
_cell.length_c   1.000
_cell.angle_alpha   90.00
_cell.angle_beta   90.00
_cell.angle_gamma   90.00
#
_symmetry.space_group_name_H-M   'P 1'
#
loop_
_entity.id
_entity.type
_entity.pdbx_description
1 polymer ?
#
loop_
_entity_poly.entity_id
_entity_poly.type
_entity_poly.pdbx_seq_one_letter_code
_entity_poly.pdbx_strand_id
1 'polypeptide(L)'
;MQVNNSIFMKTFNDQFFEFCDDIYRVFPDEITIPQTKNLAMMVKKANPKLLISIWHRYISLPYEEIMLKETMDECEAFLMAKDYSHDVRNLGKNADLTLNTINMMRERIKKMNTKDKEMSMKYVTNMIKLSKLYWSSGENHVYYS
;
A
#
# COMPACT_ATOMS: atom_id res chain seq x y z
N MET A 1 -10.82 -24.64 12.82
CA MET A 1 -11.67 -23.60 12.23
C MET A 1 -10.83 -22.69 11.36
N GLN A 2 -11.22 -22.53 10.12
CA GLN A 2 -10.47 -21.63 9.22
C GLN A 2 -10.73 -20.18 9.59
N VAL A 3 -9.68 -19.40 9.66
CA VAL A 3 -9.81 -17.96 9.82
C VAL A 3 -10.33 -17.39 8.49
N ASN A 4 -11.37 -16.57 8.57
CA ASN A 4 -11.95 -15.93 7.41
C ASN A 4 -11.06 -14.75 7.00
N ASN A 5 -10.17 -15.00 6.04
CA ASN A 5 -9.22 -13.97 5.60
C ASN A 5 -9.86 -12.81 4.82
N SER A 6 -11.14 -12.95 4.44
CA SER A 6 -11.84 -11.84 3.78
C SER A 6 -11.96 -10.61 4.68
N ILE A 7 -11.93 -10.81 6.01
CA ILE A 7 -11.93 -9.71 6.97
C ILE A 7 -10.64 -8.88 6.83
N PHE A 8 -9.49 -9.55 6.69
CA PHE A 8 -8.22 -8.85 6.52
C PHE A 8 -8.18 -8.07 5.22
N MET A 9 -8.68 -8.66 4.14
CA MET A 9 -8.78 -8.00 2.84
C MET A 9 -9.69 -6.78 2.91
N LYS A 10 -10.85 -6.91 3.50
CA LYS A 10 -11.80 -5.81 3.63
C LYS A 10 -11.19 -4.68 4.47
N THR A 11 -10.59 -5.02 5.60
CA THR A 11 -9.95 -4.03 6.47
C THR A 11 -8.80 -3.33 5.75
N PHE A 12 -8.01 -4.09 4.99
CA PHE A 12 -6.95 -3.51 4.16
C PHE A 12 -7.51 -2.49 3.17
N ASN A 13 -8.54 -2.86 2.44
CA ASN A 13 -9.15 -1.97 1.45
C ASN A 13 -9.68 -0.70 2.11
N ASP A 14 -10.34 -0.82 3.26
CA ASP A 14 -10.84 0.32 4.02
C ASP A 14 -9.69 1.23 4.46
N GLN A 15 -8.60 0.64 4.96
CA GLN A 15 -7.40 1.39 5.38
C GLN A 15 -6.75 2.12 4.20
N PHE A 16 -6.71 1.47 3.05
CA PHE A 16 -6.15 2.09 1.85
C PHE A 16 -6.92 3.35 1.47
N PHE A 17 -8.25 3.29 1.48
CA PHE A 17 -9.07 4.44 1.14
C PHE A 17 -8.99 5.54 2.18
N GLU A 18 -8.93 5.18 3.47
CA GLU A 18 -8.71 6.14 4.55
C GLU A 18 -7.35 6.84 4.41
N PHE A 19 -6.34 6.09 4.03
CA PHE A 19 -5.00 6.62 3.77
C PHE A 19 -5.03 7.66 2.66
N CYS A 20 -5.70 7.36 1.56
CA CYS A 20 -5.88 8.31 0.47
C CYS A 20 -6.57 9.58 0.96
N ASP A 21 -7.64 9.43 1.74
CA ASP A 21 -8.37 10.56 2.28
C ASP A 21 -7.52 11.41 3.23
N ASP A 22 -6.68 10.76 4.03
CA ASP A 22 -5.80 11.46 4.96
C ASP A 22 -4.73 12.27 4.23
N ILE A 23 -4.13 11.71 3.19
CA ILE A 23 -3.17 12.45 2.37
C ILE A 23 -3.87 13.63 1.67
N TYR A 24 -5.07 13.43 1.18
CA TYR A 24 -5.83 14.50 0.52
C TYR A 24 -6.19 15.62 1.51
N ARG A 25 -6.47 15.29 2.76
CA ARG A 25 -6.71 16.27 3.81
C ARG A 25 -5.51 17.21 3.97
N VAL A 26 -4.31 16.67 3.88
CA VAL A 26 -3.07 17.46 4.00
C VAL A 26 -2.78 18.27 2.72
N PHE A 27 -3.10 17.69 1.57
CA PHE A 27 -2.84 18.28 0.26
C PHE A 27 -4.13 18.38 -0.57
N PRO A 28 -5.09 19.27 -0.18
CA PRO A 28 -6.41 19.30 -0.81
C PRO A 28 -6.40 19.76 -2.28
N ASP A 29 -5.31 20.37 -2.73
CA ASP A 29 -5.18 20.81 -4.12
C ASP A 29 -4.60 19.73 -5.04
N GLU A 30 -4.22 18.58 -4.50
CA GLU A 30 -3.61 17.49 -5.28
C GLU A 30 -4.70 16.60 -5.85
N ILE A 31 -5.13 16.89 -7.08
CA ILE A 31 -6.24 16.19 -7.71
C ILE A 31 -5.92 14.74 -8.09
N THR A 32 -4.63 14.37 -8.19
CA THR A 32 -4.25 12.99 -8.46
C THR A 32 -4.65 12.03 -7.34
N ILE A 33 -4.81 12.53 -6.11
CA ILE A 33 -5.22 11.70 -4.98
C ILE A 33 -6.66 11.18 -5.15
N PRO A 34 -7.68 12.03 -5.36
CA PRO A 34 -9.02 11.52 -5.62
C PRO A 34 -9.11 10.69 -6.91
N GLN A 35 -8.32 11.01 -7.94
CA GLN A 35 -8.26 10.20 -9.15
C GLN A 35 -7.74 8.80 -8.84
N THR A 36 -6.67 8.69 -8.08
CA THR A 36 -6.09 7.41 -7.62
C THR A 36 -7.11 6.63 -6.82
N LYS A 37 -7.80 7.30 -5.89
CA LYS A 37 -8.82 6.66 -5.08
C LYS A 37 -9.94 6.08 -5.93
N ASN A 38 -10.41 6.83 -6.93
CA ASN A 38 -11.46 6.37 -7.83
C ASN A 38 -11.02 5.15 -8.64
N LEU A 39 -9.80 5.13 -9.14
CA LEU A 39 -9.25 3.99 -9.84
C LEU A 39 -9.15 2.76 -8.94
N ALA A 40 -8.68 2.95 -7.71
CA ALA A 40 -8.61 1.86 -6.73
C ALA A 40 -10.00 1.31 -6.39
N MET A 41 -11.01 2.17 -6.34
CA MET A 41 -12.40 1.73 -6.13
C MET A 41 -12.91 0.88 -7.30
N MET A 42 -12.57 1.25 -8.53
CA MET A 42 -12.92 0.45 -9.71
C MET A 42 -12.21 -0.91 -9.67
N VAL A 43 -10.93 -0.92 -9.33
CA VAL A 43 -10.16 -2.16 -9.18
C VAL A 43 -10.79 -3.05 -8.10
N LYS A 44 -11.17 -2.47 -6.96
CA LYS A 44 -11.82 -3.20 -5.87
C LYS A 44 -13.13 -3.86 -6.33
N LYS A 45 -13.92 -3.16 -7.14
CA LYS A 45 -15.19 -3.72 -7.66
C LYS A 45 -14.94 -4.89 -8.60
N ALA A 46 -13.91 -4.77 -9.45
CA ALA A 46 -13.58 -5.83 -10.42
C ALA A 46 -12.93 -7.03 -9.73
N ASN A 47 -12.02 -6.77 -8.78
CA ASN A 47 -11.31 -7.82 -8.05
C ASN A 47 -10.88 -7.28 -6.67
N PRO A 48 -11.66 -7.58 -5.61
CA PRO A 48 -11.37 -7.04 -4.29
C PRO A 48 -10.05 -7.50 -3.69
N LYS A 49 -9.43 -8.54 -4.25
CA LYS A 49 -8.14 -9.08 -3.78
C LYS A 49 -6.94 -8.37 -4.39
N LEU A 50 -7.14 -7.57 -5.43
CA LEU A 50 -6.02 -7.07 -6.22
C LEU A 50 -5.18 -6.05 -5.45
N LEU A 51 -5.82 -5.14 -4.72
CA LEU A 51 -5.09 -4.11 -3.97
C LEU A 51 -4.14 -4.72 -2.93
N ILE A 52 -4.67 -5.62 -2.10
CA ILE A 52 -3.84 -6.26 -1.06
C ILE A 52 -2.76 -7.16 -1.66
N SER A 53 -3.04 -7.78 -2.82
CA SER A 53 -2.08 -8.62 -3.51
C SER A 53 -0.90 -7.82 -4.04
N ILE A 54 -1.17 -6.70 -4.69
CA ILE A 54 -0.12 -5.80 -5.19
C ILE A 54 0.71 -5.27 -4.02
N TRP A 55 0.05 -4.81 -2.98
CA TRP A 55 0.72 -4.29 -1.79
C TRP A 55 1.63 -5.33 -1.15
N HIS A 56 1.13 -6.53 -0.97
CA HIS A 56 1.89 -7.61 -0.34
C HIS A 56 3.16 -7.92 -1.14
N ARG A 57 3.03 -8.06 -2.45
CA ARG A 57 4.15 -8.44 -3.31
C ARG A 57 5.22 -7.36 -3.41
N TYR A 58 4.81 -6.11 -3.59
CA TYR A 58 5.77 -5.04 -3.92
C TYR A 58 6.18 -4.19 -2.73
N ILE A 59 5.44 -4.22 -1.64
CA ILE A 59 5.72 -3.41 -0.46
C ILE A 59 5.99 -4.29 0.76
N SER A 60 5.06 -5.16 1.12
CA SER A 60 5.16 -5.93 2.36
C SER A 60 6.33 -6.91 2.38
N LEU A 61 6.50 -7.70 1.32
CA LEU A 61 7.58 -8.70 1.27
C LEU A 61 8.97 -8.07 1.35
N PRO A 62 9.30 -7.05 0.52
CA PRO A 62 10.62 -6.42 0.62
C PRO A 62 10.84 -5.69 1.96
N TYR A 63 9.78 -5.12 2.53
CA TYR A 63 9.86 -4.33 3.75
C TYR A 63 10.00 -5.21 5.00
N GLU A 64 9.50 -6.43 4.96
CA GLU A 64 9.43 -7.32 6.11
C GLU A 64 10.81 -7.56 6.76
N GLU A 65 11.82 -7.79 5.95
CA GLU A 65 13.17 -8.03 6.44
C GLU A 65 13.74 -6.82 7.18
N ILE A 66 13.43 -5.64 6.70
CA ILE A 66 13.92 -4.38 7.27
C ILE A 66 13.17 -4.05 8.55
N MET A 67 11.87 -4.29 8.58
CA MET A 67 11.01 -4.00 9.73
C MET A 67 11.45 -4.71 11.00
N LEU A 68 12.05 -5.90 10.86
CA LEU A 68 12.46 -6.72 12.00
C LEU A 68 13.78 -6.27 12.63
N LYS A 69 14.58 -5.48 11.92
CA LYS A 69 15.97 -5.19 12.31
C LYS A 69 16.28 -3.70 12.41
N GLU A 70 15.42 -2.83 11.86
CA GLU A 70 15.74 -1.44 11.66
C GLU A 70 14.80 -0.53 12.44
N THR A 71 15.22 0.73 12.63
CA THR A 71 14.36 1.74 13.23
C THR A 71 13.25 2.16 12.26
N MET A 72 12.21 2.82 12.79
CA MET A 72 11.14 3.34 11.96
C MET A 72 11.68 4.33 10.92
N ASP A 73 12.66 5.15 11.27
CA ASP A 73 13.26 6.12 10.33
C ASP A 73 13.96 5.40 9.18
N GLU A 74 14.67 4.31 9.46
CA GLU A 74 15.35 3.52 8.43
C GLU A 74 14.34 2.81 7.54
N CYS A 75 13.24 2.32 8.10
CA CYS A 75 12.16 1.73 7.32
C CYS A 75 11.51 2.75 6.38
N GLU A 76 11.25 3.95 6.89
CA GLU A 76 10.73 5.05 6.07
C GLU A 76 11.69 5.38 4.95
N ALA A 77 12.99 5.53 5.25
CA ALA A 77 14.00 5.83 4.25
C ALA A 77 14.06 4.76 3.16
N PHE A 78 13.96 3.49 3.53
CA PHE A 78 13.93 2.38 2.57
C PHE A 78 12.72 2.50 1.62
N LEU A 79 11.53 2.70 2.18
CA LEU A 79 10.31 2.83 1.37
C LEU A 79 10.40 4.03 0.42
N MET A 80 10.97 5.13 0.91
CA MET A 80 11.08 6.34 0.10
C MET A 80 12.14 6.26 -0.99
N ALA A 81 13.18 5.46 -0.79
CA ALA A 81 14.29 5.36 -1.73
C ALA A 81 14.14 4.25 -2.76
N LYS A 82 13.30 3.24 -2.49
CA LYS A 82 13.17 2.09 -3.36
C LYS A 82 12.61 2.47 -4.72
N ASP A 83 13.26 1.98 -5.77
CA ASP A 83 12.77 2.16 -7.15
C ASP A 83 11.81 1.01 -7.48
N TYR A 84 10.54 1.36 -7.67
CA TYR A 84 9.50 0.39 -7.97
C TYR A 84 9.27 0.19 -9.48
N SER A 85 9.98 0.91 -10.34
CA SER A 85 9.75 0.85 -11.78
C SER A 85 9.94 -0.57 -12.34
N HIS A 86 10.93 -1.30 -11.83
CA HIS A 86 11.16 -2.68 -12.25
C HIS A 86 10.03 -3.61 -11.79
N ASP A 87 9.59 -3.44 -10.54
CA ASP A 87 8.57 -4.31 -9.96
C ASP A 87 7.23 -4.18 -10.66
N VAL A 88 6.83 -2.94 -11.02
CA VAL A 88 5.51 -2.69 -11.61
C VAL A 88 5.44 -3.05 -13.09
N ARG A 89 6.56 -3.33 -13.74
CA ARG A 89 6.55 -3.69 -15.17
C ARG A 89 5.65 -4.89 -15.47
N ASN A 90 5.52 -5.79 -14.53
CA ASN A 90 4.69 -6.99 -14.69
C ASN A 90 3.20 -6.71 -14.62
N LEU A 91 2.80 -5.48 -14.31
CA LEU A 91 1.39 -5.09 -14.24
C LEU A 91 0.82 -4.67 -15.60
N GLY A 92 1.63 -4.75 -16.65
CA GLY A 92 1.22 -4.43 -18.02
C GLY A 92 0.78 -2.97 -18.15
N LYS A 93 -0.39 -2.74 -18.73
CA LYS A 93 -0.91 -1.39 -18.94
C LYS A 93 -1.19 -0.60 -17.66
N ASN A 94 -1.23 -1.27 -16.52
CA ASN A 94 -1.42 -0.62 -15.22
C ASN A 94 -0.10 -0.22 -14.57
N ALA A 95 1.04 -0.56 -15.17
CA ALA A 95 2.36 -0.31 -14.60
C ALA A 95 2.62 1.19 -14.39
N ASP A 96 2.39 1.99 -15.43
CA ASP A 96 2.63 3.44 -15.35
C ASP A 96 1.75 4.10 -14.30
N LEU A 97 0.48 3.73 -14.25
CA LEU A 97 -0.45 4.27 -13.28
C LEU A 97 -0.02 3.91 -11.85
N THR A 98 0.35 2.65 -11.62
CA THR A 98 0.79 2.18 -10.31
C THR A 98 2.07 2.91 -9.88
N LEU A 99 3.05 3.02 -10.79
CA LEU A 99 4.30 3.72 -10.49
C LEU A 99 4.06 5.19 -10.18
N ASN A 100 3.23 5.87 -10.98
CA ASN A 100 2.91 7.26 -10.75
C ASN A 100 2.23 7.48 -9.41
N THR A 101 1.34 6.57 -9.03
CA THR A 101 0.66 6.61 -7.73
C THR A 101 1.65 6.47 -6.58
N ILE A 102 2.55 5.49 -6.66
CA ILE A 102 3.58 5.27 -5.64
C ILE A 102 4.45 6.52 -5.50
N ASN A 103 4.93 7.04 -6.61
CA ASN A 103 5.81 8.21 -6.61
C ASN A 103 5.10 9.46 -6.07
N MET A 104 3.85 9.67 -6.45
CA MET A 104 3.06 10.80 -5.95
C MET A 104 2.90 10.72 -4.43
N MET A 105 2.51 9.57 -3.91
CA MET A 105 2.33 9.39 -2.47
C MET A 105 3.64 9.60 -1.72
N ARG A 106 4.74 9.07 -2.23
CA ARG A 106 6.07 9.26 -1.63
C ARG A 106 6.45 10.73 -1.56
N GLU A 107 6.24 11.47 -2.65
CA GLU A 107 6.55 12.90 -2.69
C GLU A 107 5.71 13.69 -1.69
N ARG A 108 4.43 13.36 -1.57
CA ARG A 108 3.55 14.04 -0.61
C ARG A 108 3.95 13.72 0.83
N ILE A 109 4.25 12.47 1.13
CA ILE A 109 4.67 12.08 2.49
C ILE A 109 5.97 12.79 2.87
N LYS A 110 6.93 12.90 1.96
CA LYS A 110 8.18 13.64 2.21
C LYS A 110 7.95 15.09 2.61
N LYS A 111 6.89 15.72 2.09
CA LYS A 111 6.57 17.12 2.34
C LYS A 111 5.72 17.35 3.59
N MET A 112 5.27 16.29 4.23
CA MET A 112 4.46 16.39 5.43
C MET A 112 5.29 16.82 6.63
N ASN A 113 4.62 17.48 7.62
CA ASN A 113 5.23 17.71 8.92
C ASN A 113 5.40 16.36 9.64
N THR A 114 6.13 16.36 10.75
CA THR A 114 6.46 15.15 11.52
C THR A 114 5.20 14.39 11.93
N LYS A 115 4.18 15.10 12.42
CA LYS A 115 2.94 14.47 12.90
C LYS A 115 2.18 13.76 11.77
N ASP A 116 2.02 14.44 10.65
CA ASP A 116 1.31 13.87 9.49
C ASP A 116 2.11 12.70 8.88
N LYS A 117 3.43 12.83 8.86
CA LYS A 117 4.31 11.75 8.39
C LYS A 117 4.18 10.50 9.26
N GLU A 118 4.17 10.66 10.57
CA GLU A 118 3.99 9.55 11.51
C GLU A 118 2.65 8.86 11.28
N MET A 119 1.59 9.64 11.06
CA MET A 119 0.27 9.08 10.79
C MET A 119 0.27 8.28 9.49
N SER A 120 0.90 8.81 8.43
CA SER A 120 1.02 8.12 7.16
C SER A 120 1.78 6.80 7.32
N MET A 121 2.86 6.80 8.08
CA MET A 121 3.63 5.58 8.33
C MET A 121 2.84 4.56 9.15
N LYS A 122 1.95 4.99 10.02
CA LYS A 122 1.04 4.07 10.71
C LYS A 122 0.10 3.35 9.74
N TYR A 123 -0.46 4.09 8.77
CA TYR A 123 -1.26 3.46 7.72
C TYR A 123 -0.44 2.43 6.95
N VAL A 124 0.77 2.80 6.54
CA VAL A 124 1.64 1.91 5.79
C VAL A 124 1.94 0.63 6.58
N THR A 125 2.35 0.77 7.84
CA THR A 125 2.69 -0.41 8.68
C THR A 125 1.45 -1.26 8.98
N ASN A 126 0.29 -0.65 9.20
CA ASN A 126 -0.95 -1.41 9.41
C ASN A 126 -1.32 -2.21 8.16
N MET A 127 -1.19 -1.61 6.98
CA MET A 127 -1.47 -2.31 5.73
C MET A 127 -0.49 -3.46 5.49
N ILE A 128 0.77 -3.29 5.87
CA ILE A 128 1.75 -4.37 5.80
C ILE A 128 1.32 -5.53 6.70
N LYS A 129 0.94 -5.24 7.94
CA LYS A 129 0.47 -6.27 8.89
C LYS A 129 -0.78 -6.99 8.36
N LEU A 130 -1.73 -6.24 7.82
CA LEU A 130 -2.96 -6.81 7.28
C LEU A 130 -2.68 -7.73 6.08
N SER A 131 -1.78 -7.33 5.20
CA SER A 131 -1.42 -8.16 4.05
C SER A 131 -0.73 -9.46 4.50
N LYS A 132 0.10 -9.39 5.52
CA LYS A 132 0.75 -10.59 6.09
C LYS A 132 -0.27 -11.52 6.72
N LEU A 133 -1.22 -10.99 7.48
CA LEU A 133 -2.30 -11.78 8.08
C LEU A 133 -3.16 -12.44 7.01
N TYR A 134 -3.50 -11.69 5.97
CA TYR A 134 -4.27 -12.19 4.84
C TYR A 134 -3.56 -13.38 4.18
N TRP A 135 -2.27 -13.23 3.94
CA TRP A 135 -1.48 -14.26 3.26
C TRP A 135 -1.23 -15.49 4.12
N SER A 136 -1.02 -15.31 5.43
CA SER A 136 -0.76 -16.43 6.34
C SER A 136 -2.02 -17.19 6.75
N SER A 137 -3.21 -16.64 6.54
CA SER A 137 -4.45 -17.18 7.08
C SER A 137 -5.21 -18.10 6.14
N GLY A 138 -4.59 -18.60 5.07
CA GLY A 138 -5.34 -19.50 4.22
C GLY A 138 -4.68 -19.86 2.91
N GLU A 139 -5.49 -19.96 1.87
CA GLU A 139 -5.12 -20.53 0.58
C GLU A 139 -4.53 -19.52 -0.39
N ASN A 140 -4.30 -18.29 0.07
CA ASN A 140 -4.00 -17.17 -0.82
C ASN A 140 -2.58 -17.19 -1.38
N HIS A 141 -1.65 -17.92 -0.75
CA HIS A 141 -0.29 -17.97 -1.27
C HIS A 141 -0.19 -18.69 -2.62
N VAL A 142 -1.18 -19.47 -3.00
CA VAL A 142 -1.19 -20.10 -4.32
C VAL A 142 -1.31 -19.08 -5.45
N TYR A 143 -1.79 -17.89 -5.17
CA TYR A 143 -1.94 -16.84 -6.16
C TYR A 143 -0.64 -16.12 -6.50
N TYR A 144 0.46 -16.47 -5.83
CA TYR A 144 1.76 -15.88 -6.07
C TYR A 144 2.77 -16.81 -6.68
N SER A 145 2.33 -17.96 -7.04
CA SER A 145 3.23 -18.88 -7.73
C SER A 145 3.63 -18.34 -9.11
#